data_98508a5afc117f7f0859228c59790129
#
_entry.id   98508a5afc117f7f0859228c59790129
#
_cell.length_a   1.000
_cell.length_b   1.000
_cell.length_c   1.000
_cell.angle_alpha   90.00
_cell.angle_beta   90.00
_cell.angle_gamma   90.00
#
_symmetry.space_group_name_H-M   'P 1'
#
loop_
_entity.id
_entity.type
_entity.pdbx_description
1 polymer ?
#
loop_
_entity_poly.entity_id
_entity_poly.type
_entity_poly.pdbx_seq_one_letter_code
_entity_poly.pdbx_strand_id
1 'polypeptide(L)'
;MAQILNTDVLILGAGPGGAATALFLAKENIPCIVVDKAVFPRDKICGDALSGKVVEILNRYDRSFVEKLSLAPIQLNCWGVTFVAPNLKELSIPFRNKPKKTDEKREIAPGFITKRYNFDHFMVNEVKKHAGVNLMEGVEIDQFVKTPEGFTCSDKSRQISHRW
;
A
#
# COMPACT_ATOMS: atom_id res chain seq x y z
N MET A 1 10.51 29.20 11.94
CA MET A 1 11.66 28.30 12.13
C MET A 1 11.31 27.00 11.40
N ALA A 2 12.24 26.45 10.62
CA ALA A 2 12.04 25.14 9.97
C ALA A 2 11.95 24.05 11.06
N GLN A 3 10.99 23.17 10.97
CA GLN A 3 10.86 22.03 11.87
C GLN A 3 11.82 20.94 11.41
N ILE A 4 12.75 20.53 12.28
CA ILE A 4 13.63 19.40 12.04
C ILE A 4 13.00 18.17 12.67
N LEU A 5 12.79 17.13 11.88
CA LEU A 5 12.33 15.82 12.34
C LEU A 5 13.46 14.81 12.17
N ASN A 6 13.65 13.98 13.18
CA ASN A 6 14.63 12.89 13.15
C ASN A 6 13.91 11.55 13.12
N THR A 7 14.41 10.61 12.33
CA THR A 7 13.89 9.25 12.26
C THR A 7 14.95 8.28 11.77
N ASP A 8 14.89 7.03 12.20
CA ASP A 8 15.76 5.98 11.67
C ASP A 8 15.29 5.45 10.33
N VAL A 9 14.01 5.64 10.01
CA VAL A 9 13.41 5.17 8.75
C VAL A 9 12.53 6.25 8.15
N LEU A 10 12.87 6.70 6.94
CA LEU A 10 12.02 7.55 6.10
C LEU A 10 11.53 6.76 4.89
N ILE A 11 10.24 6.79 4.66
CA ILE A 11 9.58 6.17 3.51
C ILE A 11 9.09 7.27 2.58
N LEU A 12 9.58 7.27 1.34
CA LEU A 12 9.16 8.21 0.32
C LEU A 12 8.05 7.60 -0.55
N GLY A 13 6.88 8.13 -0.41
CA GLY A 13 5.67 7.70 -1.08
C GLY A 13 4.80 6.78 -0.22
N ALA A 14 3.54 7.20 0.03
CA ALA A 14 2.51 6.44 0.75
C ALA A 14 1.62 5.62 -0.19
N GLY A 15 2.09 5.29 -1.39
CA GLY A 15 1.45 4.31 -2.25
C GLY A 15 1.49 2.90 -1.63
N PRO A 16 0.96 1.85 -2.32
CA PRO A 16 0.84 0.50 -1.74
C PRO A 16 2.14 -0.06 -1.15
N GLY A 17 3.28 0.17 -1.81
CA GLY A 17 4.59 -0.28 -1.33
C GLY A 17 5.00 0.42 -0.04
N GLY A 18 4.97 1.76 -0.03
CA GLY A 18 5.33 2.54 1.15
C GLY A 18 4.38 2.33 2.31
N ALA A 19 3.07 2.29 2.06
CA ALA A 19 2.07 1.99 3.08
C ALA A 19 2.28 0.58 3.67
N ALA A 20 2.52 -0.44 2.82
CA ALA A 20 2.82 -1.79 3.31
C ALA A 20 4.09 -1.81 4.15
N THR A 21 5.16 -1.13 3.71
CA THR A 21 6.42 -1.02 4.48
C THR A 21 6.16 -0.40 5.85
N ALA A 22 5.42 0.70 5.91
CA ALA A 22 5.08 1.36 7.19
C ALA A 22 4.28 0.45 8.12
N LEU A 23 3.31 -0.32 7.58
CA LEU A 23 2.52 -1.28 8.35
C LEU A 23 3.38 -2.40 8.94
N PHE A 24 4.32 -2.95 8.16
CA PHE A 24 5.24 -3.97 8.66
C PHE A 24 6.19 -3.42 9.72
N LEU A 25 6.73 -2.22 9.54
CA LEU A 25 7.56 -1.56 10.56
C LEU A 25 6.76 -1.32 11.85
N ALA A 26 5.53 -0.84 11.73
CA ALA A 26 4.64 -0.65 12.87
C ALA A 26 4.36 -1.95 13.62
N LYS A 27 4.20 -3.08 12.91
CA LYS A 27 4.03 -4.40 13.50
C LYS A 27 5.24 -4.84 14.34
N GLU A 28 6.44 -4.45 13.90
CA GLU A 28 7.71 -4.71 14.61
C GLU A 28 8.05 -3.62 15.64
N ASN A 29 7.14 -2.66 15.88
CA ASN A 29 7.34 -1.49 16.76
C ASN A 29 8.52 -0.61 16.35
N ILE A 30 8.84 -0.55 15.06
CA ILE A 30 9.87 0.33 14.49
C ILE A 30 9.21 1.63 14.04
N PRO A 31 9.49 2.77 14.68
CA PRO A 31 8.91 4.04 14.28
C PRO A 31 9.46 4.48 12.92
N CYS A 32 8.61 5.13 12.13
CA CYS A 32 9.03 5.66 10.84
C CYS A 32 8.26 6.94 10.46
N ILE A 33 8.85 7.71 9.56
CA ILE A 33 8.18 8.83 8.89
C ILE A 33 7.86 8.38 7.46
N VAL A 34 6.61 8.59 7.04
CA VAL A 34 6.16 8.38 5.67
C VAL A 34 5.80 9.72 5.07
N VAL A 35 6.35 10.03 3.91
CA VAL A 35 6.10 11.30 3.22
C VAL A 35 5.51 11.01 1.84
N ASP A 36 4.40 11.68 1.49
CA ASP A 36 3.86 11.64 0.13
C ASP A 36 3.51 13.05 -0.33
N LYS A 37 3.83 13.37 -1.59
CA LYS A 37 3.48 14.67 -2.19
C LYS A 37 2.00 14.88 -2.41
N ALA A 38 1.24 13.80 -2.48
CA ALA A 38 -0.20 13.85 -2.62
C ALA A 38 -0.89 13.83 -1.25
N VAL A 39 -2.13 14.32 -1.23
CA VAL A 39 -3.09 14.13 -0.13
C VAL A 39 -4.06 13.04 -0.55
N PHE A 40 -4.27 12.04 0.31
CA PHE A 40 -5.17 10.93 0.01
C PHE A 40 -6.62 11.22 0.43
N PRO A 41 -7.61 10.74 -0.37
CA PRO A 41 -7.45 9.87 -1.53
C PRO A 41 -6.97 10.61 -2.78
N ARG A 42 -6.08 9.96 -3.54
CA ARG A 42 -5.59 10.48 -4.82
C ARG A 42 -5.66 9.42 -5.92
N ASP A 43 -5.84 9.85 -7.15
CA ASP A 43 -5.81 8.93 -8.29
C ASP A 43 -4.37 8.59 -8.73
N LYS A 44 -4.21 7.42 -9.33
CA LYS A 44 -2.97 6.96 -9.92
C LYS A 44 -3.29 5.99 -11.07
N ILE A 45 -2.85 6.33 -12.27
CA ILE A 45 -2.99 5.45 -13.43
C ILE A 45 -2.34 4.10 -13.14
N CYS A 46 -3.13 3.03 -13.24
CA CYS A 46 -2.73 1.66 -12.97
C CYS A 46 -3.71 0.68 -13.63
N GLY A 47 -3.31 -0.59 -13.81
CA GLY A 47 -4.21 -1.66 -14.27
C GLY A 47 -5.21 -2.15 -13.20
N ASP A 48 -5.25 -1.52 -12.02
CA ASP A 48 -6.23 -1.76 -10.94
C ASP A 48 -6.33 -3.22 -10.45
N ALA A 49 -5.39 -4.07 -10.83
CA ALA A 49 -5.34 -5.47 -10.44
C ALA A 49 -4.37 -5.72 -9.28
N LEU A 50 -4.89 -6.25 -8.18
CA LEU A 50 -4.10 -6.75 -7.05
C LEU A 50 -3.85 -8.25 -7.25
N SER A 51 -2.61 -8.60 -7.55
CA SER A 51 -2.20 -9.99 -7.76
C SER A 51 -2.26 -10.80 -6.46
N GLY A 52 -2.23 -12.13 -6.61
CA GLY A 52 -2.14 -13.04 -5.47
C GLY A 52 -0.93 -12.77 -4.56
N LYS A 53 0.16 -12.22 -5.12
CA LYS A 53 1.33 -11.83 -4.32
C LYS A 53 1.03 -10.68 -3.37
N VAL A 54 0.24 -9.70 -3.81
CA VAL A 54 -0.20 -8.59 -2.95
C VAL A 54 -1.06 -9.13 -1.80
N VAL A 55 -2.03 -9.98 -2.12
CA VAL A 55 -2.91 -10.62 -1.12
C VAL A 55 -2.09 -11.44 -0.11
N GLU A 56 -1.10 -12.21 -0.59
CA GLU A 56 -0.18 -12.97 0.28
C GLU A 56 0.60 -12.07 1.23
N ILE A 57 1.17 -10.98 0.74
CA ILE A 57 1.93 -10.02 1.56
C ILE A 57 1.03 -9.40 2.62
N LEU A 58 -0.17 -8.95 2.24
CA LEU A 58 -1.12 -8.37 3.18
C LEU A 58 -1.60 -9.38 4.22
N ASN A 59 -1.77 -10.66 3.85
CA ASN A 59 -2.08 -11.73 4.81
C ASN A 59 -0.95 -11.98 5.82
N ARG A 60 0.32 -11.80 5.42
CA ARG A 60 1.46 -11.88 6.36
C ARG A 60 1.48 -10.72 7.34
N TYR A 61 1.02 -9.56 6.91
CA TYR A 61 0.83 -8.42 7.81
C TYR A 61 -0.28 -8.72 8.80
N ASP A 62 -1.51 -8.87 8.32
CA ASP A 62 -2.69 -9.19 9.14
C ASP A 62 -3.79 -9.81 8.27
N ARG A 63 -4.22 -11.02 8.62
CA ARG A 63 -5.32 -11.69 7.93
C ARG A 63 -6.63 -10.90 8.05
N SER A 64 -6.91 -10.31 9.21
CA SER A 64 -8.14 -9.54 9.44
C SER A 64 -8.22 -8.31 8.54
N PHE A 65 -7.06 -7.72 8.20
CA PHE A 65 -6.96 -6.62 7.26
C PHE A 65 -7.39 -7.04 5.85
N VAL A 66 -6.95 -8.22 5.38
CA VAL A 66 -7.36 -8.75 4.07
C VAL A 66 -8.84 -9.14 4.07
N GLU A 67 -9.35 -9.68 5.17
CA GLU A 67 -10.78 -9.96 5.33
C GLU A 67 -11.62 -8.68 5.22
N LYS A 68 -11.22 -7.60 5.89
CA LYS A 68 -11.84 -6.27 5.75
C LYS A 68 -11.79 -5.76 4.30
N LEU A 69 -10.64 -5.89 3.63
CA LEU A 69 -10.51 -5.51 2.23
C LEU A 69 -11.46 -6.34 1.35
N SER A 70 -11.56 -7.65 1.57
CA SER A 70 -12.41 -8.55 0.79
C SER A 70 -13.91 -8.28 0.94
N LEU A 71 -14.31 -7.63 2.03
CA LEU A 71 -15.69 -7.24 2.32
C LEU A 71 -16.00 -5.80 1.92
N ALA A 72 -14.99 -5.00 1.65
CA ALA A 72 -15.18 -3.60 1.31
C ALA A 72 -15.85 -3.45 -0.07
N PRO A 73 -16.81 -2.54 -0.25
CA PRO A 73 -17.51 -2.34 -1.53
C PRO A 73 -16.65 -1.65 -2.60
N ILE A 74 -15.34 -1.59 -2.37
CA ILE A 74 -14.36 -0.90 -3.21
C ILE A 74 -13.58 -1.85 -4.13
N GLN A 75 -13.84 -3.14 -4.07
CA GLN A 75 -13.10 -4.16 -4.80
C GLN A 75 -14.02 -5.25 -5.39
N LEU A 76 -13.52 -5.94 -6.41
CA LEU A 76 -14.11 -7.15 -6.98
C LEU A 76 -13.17 -8.34 -6.78
N ASN A 77 -13.70 -9.47 -6.38
CA ASN A 77 -12.93 -10.70 -6.22
C ASN A 77 -12.47 -11.23 -7.58
N CYS A 78 -11.17 -11.52 -7.72
CA CYS A 78 -10.57 -12.05 -8.92
C CYS A 78 -10.05 -13.47 -8.69
N TRP A 79 -10.62 -14.45 -9.43
CA TRP A 79 -10.31 -15.87 -9.29
C TRP A 79 -9.45 -16.43 -10.41
N GLY A 80 -9.19 -15.64 -11.44
CA GLY A 80 -8.42 -16.06 -12.60
C GLY A 80 -8.34 -15.00 -13.67
N VAL A 81 -7.72 -15.37 -14.78
CA VAL A 81 -7.57 -14.53 -15.98
C VAL A 81 -8.09 -15.30 -17.19
N THR A 82 -8.83 -14.64 -18.06
CA THR A 82 -9.21 -15.16 -19.36
C THR A 82 -8.50 -14.37 -20.45
N PHE A 83 -7.75 -15.04 -21.27
CA PHE A 83 -7.14 -14.49 -22.48
C PHE A 83 -8.07 -14.76 -23.67
N VAL A 84 -8.37 -13.71 -24.41
CA VAL A 84 -9.20 -13.80 -25.63
C VAL A 84 -8.31 -13.49 -26.84
N ALA A 85 -8.16 -14.44 -27.73
CA ALA A 85 -7.39 -14.26 -28.96
C ALA A 85 -8.22 -13.48 -30.01
N PRO A 86 -7.59 -12.90 -31.07
CA PRO A 86 -8.31 -12.17 -32.13
C PRO A 86 -9.38 -13.00 -32.85
N ASN A 87 -9.24 -14.32 -32.85
CA ASN A 87 -10.21 -15.26 -33.42
C ASN A 87 -11.29 -15.69 -32.41
N LEU A 88 -11.44 -14.95 -31.30
CA LEU A 88 -12.40 -15.18 -30.20
C LEU A 88 -12.21 -16.51 -29.45
N LYS A 89 -11.10 -17.21 -29.65
CA LYS A 89 -10.77 -18.35 -28.78
C LYS A 89 -10.32 -17.87 -27.41
N GLU A 90 -10.82 -18.52 -26.38
CA GLU A 90 -10.58 -18.17 -24.98
C GLU A 90 -9.69 -19.20 -24.30
N LEU A 91 -8.77 -18.71 -23.46
CA LEU A 91 -7.98 -19.48 -22.52
C LEU A 91 -8.19 -18.92 -21.11
N SER A 92 -8.92 -19.64 -20.28
CA SER A 92 -9.14 -19.27 -18.89
C SER A 92 -8.15 -19.99 -17.97
N ILE A 93 -7.41 -19.22 -17.17
CA ILE A 93 -6.44 -19.71 -16.20
C ILE A 93 -6.92 -19.33 -14.81
N PRO A 94 -7.40 -20.28 -13.99
CA PRO A 94 -7.76 -20.01 -12.60
C PRO A 94 -6.50 -19.81 -11.75
N PHE A 95 -6.51 -18.87 -10.82
CA PHE A 95 -5.41 -18.66 -9.85
C PHE A 95 -5.40 -19.74 -8.77
N ARG A 96 -6.58 -20.25 -8.42
CA ARG A 96 -6.81 -21.43 -7.55
C ARG A 96 -8.07 -22.14 -8.02
N ASN A 97 -8.19 -23.40 -7.65
CA ASN A 97 -9.50 -24.05 -7.76
C ASN A 97 -10.50 -23.31 -6.86
N LYS A 98 -11.70 -23.02 -7.40
CA LYS A 98 -12.76 -22.41 -6.60
C LYS A 98 -13.08 -23.35 -5.43
N PRO A 99 -13.32 -22.83 -4.20
CA PRO A 99 -13.67 -23.65 -3.07
C PRO A 99 -14.94 -24.46 -3.40
N LYS A 100 -14.98 -25.69 -2.92
CA LYS A 100 -16.20 -26.44 -2.93
C LYS A 100 -17.17 -25.77 -1.94
N LYS A 101 -18.44 -25.66 -2.29
CA LYS A 101 -19.50 -24.98 -1.49
C LYS A 101 -19.68 -25.46 -0.04
N THR A 102 -18.90 -26.46 0.39
CA THR A 102 -19.00 -27.12 1.70
C THR A 102 -18.15 -26.48 2.81
N ASP A 103 -17.24 -25.53 2.47
CA ASP A 103 -16.43 -24.90 3.50
C ASP A 103 -17.15 -23.68 4.08
N GLU A 104 -17.57 -23.77 5.34
CA GLU A 104 -18.20 -22.70 6.12
C GLU A 104 -17.33 -21.47 6.31
N LYS A 105 -16.02 -21.57 6.07
CA LYS A 105 -15.09 -20.43 6.11
C LYS A 105 -15.12 -19.71 4.77
N ARG A 106 -15.54 -18.45 4.82
CA ARG A 106 -15.51 -17.54 3.68
C ARG A 106 -14.08 -17.47 3.12
N GLU A 107 -13.88 -18.05 1.95
CA GLU A 107 -12.57 -18.04 1.30
C GLU A 107 -12.29 -16.65 0.70
N ILE A 108 -11.09 -16.13 0.99
CA ILE A 108 -10.61 -14.88 0.41
C ILE A 108 -10.15 -15.16 -1.02
N ALA A 109 -10.60 -14.35 -1.97
CA ALA A 109 -10.15 -14.45 -3.35
C ALA A 109 -8.62 -14.31 -3.46
N PRO A 110 -7.97 -15.06 -4.35
CA PRO A 110 -6.53 -14.99 -4.53
C PRO A 110 -6.04 -13.66 -5.14
N GLY A 111 -6.94 -12.83 -5.68
CA GLY A 111 -6.66 -11.50 -6.17
C GLY A 111 -7.88 -10.62 -6.10
N PHE A 112 -7.70 -9.32 -6.30
CA PHE A 112 -8.77 -8.34 -6.34
C PHE A 112 -8.57 -7.37 -7.51
N ILE A 113 -9.68 -6.80 -7.99
CA ILE A 113 -9.67 -5.66 -8.89
C ILE A 113 -10.26 -4.47 -8.13
N THR A 114 -9.50 -3.39 -8.02
CA THR A 114 -9.90 -2.19 -7.29
C THR A 114 -9.16 -0.97 -7.82
N LYS A 115 -9.85 0.16 -7.92
CA LYS A 115 -9.20 1.41 -8.30
C LYS A 115 -8.13 1.79 -7.28
N ARG A 116 -6.98 2.27 -7.77
CA ARG A 116 -5.88 2.77 -6.92
C ARG A 116 -6.34 3.88 -5.99
N TYR A 117 -7.27 4.72 -6.43
CA TYR A 117 -7.93 5.72 -5.59
C TYR A 117 -8.47 5.12 -4.28
N ASN A 118 -9.19 4.02 -4.37
CA ASN A 118 -9.80 3.34 -3.22
C ASN A 118 -8.78 2.53 -2.43
N PHE A 119 -7.95 1.75 -3.11
CA PHE A 119 -7.01 0.85 -2.46
C PHE A 119 -5.92 1.60 -1.70
N ASP A 120 -5.32 2.62 -2.34
CA ASP A 120 -4.28 3.42 -1.70
C ASP A 120 -4.84 4.15 -0.47
N HIS A 121 -6.06 4.69 -0.57
CA HIS A 121 -6.73 5.32 0.56
C HIS A 121 -7.04 4.34 1.69
N PHE A 122 -7.48 3.12 1.36
CA PHE A 122 -7.70 2.05 2.34
C PHE A 122 -6.41 1.70 3.10
N MET A 123 -5.29 1.56 2.39
CA MET A 123 -3.98 1.30 2.97
C MET A 123 -3.51 2.46 3.88
N VAL A 124 -3.61 3.68 3.40
CA VAL A 124 -3.21 4.90 4.13
C VAL A 124 -4.05 5.08 5.39
N ASN A 125 -5.35 4.80 5.35
CA ASN A 125 -6.20 4.85 6.53
C ASN A 125 -5.81 3.81 7.60
N GLU A 126 -5.26 2.67 7.19
CA GLU A 126 -4.71 1.72 8.16
C GLU A 126 -3.40 2.25 8.76
N VAL A 127 -2.51 2.78 7.93
CA VAL A 127 -1.25 3.40 8.39
C VAL A 127 -1.50 4.48 9.45
N LYS A 128 -2.50 5.34 9.24
CA LYS A 128 -2.88 6.42 10.18
C LYS A 128 -3.30 5.94 11.57
N LYS A 129 -3.62 4.67 11.75
CA LYS A 129 -4.00 4.10 13.07
C LYS A 129 -2.81 3.76 13.96
N HIS A 130 -1.60 3.70 13.38
CA HIS A 130 -0.40 3.30 14.09
C HIS A 130 0.35 4.51 14.66
N ALA A 131 0.39 4.64 15.98
CA ALA A 131 1.04 5.78 16.65
C ALA A 131 2.55 5.91 16.36
N GLY A 132 3.22 4.81 16.02
CA GLY A 132 4.64 4.82 15.65
C GLY A 132 4.91 5.28 14.22
N VAL A 133 3.88 5.58 13.42
CA VAL A 133 4.03 6.04 12.03
C VAL A 133 3.60 7.49 11.91
N ASN A 134 4.54 8.36 11.57
CA ASN A 134 4.24 9.75 11.26
C ASN A 134 4.03 9.91 9.75
N LEU A 135 2.77 10.00 9.32
CA LEU A 135 2.42 10.19 7.92
C LEU A 135 2.25 11.67 7.59
N MET A 136 3.03 12.15 6.66
CA MET A 136 3.03 13.52 6.15
C MET A 136 2.55 13.55 4.70
N GLU A 137 1.34 14.02 4.49
CA GLU A 137 0.72 14.16 3.17
C GLU A 137 0.94 15.60 2.63
N GLY A 138 1.00 15.77 1.31
CA GLY A 138 1.20 17.07 0.67
C GLY A 138 2.63 17.61 0.82
N VAL A 139 3.60 16.74 1.06
CA VAL A 139 5.02 17.10 1.25
C VAL A 139 5.86 16.47 0.13
N GLU A 140 6.46 17.30 -0.71
CA GLU A 140 7.31 16.86 -1.80
C GLU A 140 8.79 17.04 -1.45
N ILE A 141 9.47 15.92 -1.20
CA ILE A 141 10.93 15.94 -0.99
C ILE A 141 11.61 16.14 -2.34
N ASP A 142 12.43 17.18 -2.44
CA ASP A 142 13.13 17.57 -3.65
C ASP A 142 14.65 17.53 -3.55
N GLN A 143 15.18 17.46 -2.32
CA GLN A 143 16.61 17.39 -2.10
C GLN A 143 16.97 16.26 -1.13
N PHE A 144 18.06 15.58 -1.47
CA PHE A 144 18.73 14.59 -0.65
C PHE A 144 20.20 14.92 -0.54
N VAL A 145 20.68 15.03 0.68
CA VAL A 145 22.10 15.27 0.96
C VAL A 145 22.62 14.17 1.88
N LYS A 146 23.65 13.46 1.43
CA LYS A 146 24.37 12.51 2.29
C LYS A 146 25.28 13.27 3.22
N THR A 147 25.20 12.98 4.51
CA THR A 147 26.07 13.52 5.56
C THR A 147 26.87 12.39 6.21
N PRO A 148 27.91 12.69 7.02
CA PRO A 148 28.59 11.65 7.78
C PRO A 148 27.68 10.89 8.74
N GLU A 149 26.62 11.53 9.22
CA GLU A 149 25.64 10.95 10.17
C GLU A 149 24.45 10.25 9.47
N GLY A 150 24.36 10.27 8.12
CA GLY A 150 23.26 9.68 7.39
C GLY A 150 22.78 10.51 6.20
N PHE A 151 21.48 10.79 6.12
CA PHE A 151 20.91 11.58 5.03
C PHE A 151 20.05 12.72 5.59
N THR A 152 20.06 13.85 4.92
CA THR A 152 19.15 14.96 5.15
C THR A 152 18.26 15.15 3.94
N CYS A 153 16.95 15.28 4.16
CA CYS A 153 15.99 15.57 3.12
C CYS A 153 15.30 16.90 3.38
N SER A 154 14.95 17.62 2.35
CA SER A 154 14.19 18.87 2.47
C SER A 154 13.04 18.95 1.48
N ASP A 155 12.04 19.72 1.86
CA ASP A 155 10.88 20.11 1.06
C ASP A 155 10.98 21.62 0.78
N LYS A 156 10.87 22.01 -0.49
CA LYS A 156 10.89 23.43 -0.92
C LYS A 156 9.80 24.27 -0.29
N SER A 157 8.64 23.68 -0.05
CA SER A 157 7.45 24.43 0.39
C SER A 157 7.48 24.79 1.87
N ARG A 158 8.19 24.01 2.71
CA ARG A 158 8.13 24.10 4.18
C ARG A 158 9.49 24.18 4.86
N GLN A 159 10.60 24.12 4.12
CA GLN A 159 11.97 24.01 4.67
C GLN A 159 12.07 22.96 5.80
N ILE A 160 11.41 21.82 5.62
CA ILE A 160 11.48 20.71 6.55
C ILE A 160 12.77 19.96 6.23
N SER A 161 13.76 20.05 7.10
CA SER A 161 14.95 19.21 7.00
C SER A 161 14.79 18.00 7.91
N HIS A 162 15.00 16.82 7.36
CA HIS A 162 15.00 15.56 8.10
C HIS A 162 16.45 15.10 8.27
N ARG A 163 16.86 14.88 9.51
CA ARG A 163 18.19 14.37 9.84
C ARG A 163 18.05 12.93 10.35
N TRP A 164 18.89 12.06 9.87
CA TRP A 164 18.94 10.64 10.24
C TRP A 164 20.03 10.38 11.25
#